data_77bb449ced7c065a6699a3617ca21f73
#
_entry.id   77bb449ced7c065a6699a3617ca21f73
#
_cell.length_a   1.000
_cell.length_b   1.000
_cell.length_c   1.000
_cell.angle_alpha   90.00
_cell.angle_beta   90.00
_cell.angle_gamma   90.00
#
_symmetry.space_group_name_H-M   'P 1'
#
loop_
_entity.id
_entity.type
_entity.pdbx_description
1 polymer ?
#
loop_
_entity_poly.entity_id
_entity_poly.type
_entity_poly.pdbx_seq_one_letter_code
_entity_poly.pdbx_strand_id
1 'polypeptide(L)'
;VGGPKWDNLEFSKRPERALLKLRKELKLFANLRPAICFKQLVDASSLKPEIVSGLDIMIVRELTGGIYFGEPRGIKPIENGERKGINTHSYTSSEIIRVAKVAFELAQKRNNKVTSCEKSNVMEAGILWREEVQKIKDEEYPKVELNHMLADNCAMQLLRNPKQFDVIVTDNLFGDILSDEAAMLTGSLGLLPSASLGAKDKNGKMRSMYEPVHGSAPDIAGTGKANPIASILSFSMALRYSLDLEKEAKNLDQAVQKVLDDGLRTKDILSKGKKEVSTSQMGDAIISKLK
;
A
#
# COMPACT_ATOMS: atom_id res chain seq x y z
N VAL A 1 12.48 2.72 7.73
CA VAL A 1 12.69 2.94 9.17
C VAL A 1 12.99 1.60 9.80
N GLY A 2 14.08 1.49 10.60
CA GLY A 2 14.50 0.22 11.20
C GLY A 2 15.75 -0.38 10.55
N GLY A 3 15.96 -1.68 10.79
CA GLY A 3 17.06 -2.47 10.24
C GLY A 3 17.95 -3.08 11.34
N PRO A 4 18.82 -4.06 10.99
CA PRO A 4 19.58 -4.88 11.92
C PRO A 4 20.40 -4.10 12.95
N LYS A 5 20.86 -2.90 12.60
CA LYS A 5 21.56 -1.99 13.51
C LYS A 5 20.78 -1.71 14.82
N TRP A 6 19.45 -1.79 14.76
CA TRP A 6 18.54 -1.42 15.82
C TRP A 6 17.86 -2.62 16.51
N ASP A 7 18.13 -3.85 16.05
CA ASP A 7 17.48 -5.07 16.57
C ASP A 7 17.78 -5.34 18.04
N ASN A 8 18.92 -4.86 18.54
CA ASN A 8 19.32 -4.99 19.94
C ASN A 8 18.64 -3.99 20.89
N LEU A 9 17.86 -3.02 20.35
CA LEU A 9 17.11 -2.10 21.19
C LEU A 9 15.88 -2.79 21.79
N GLU A 10 15.51 -2.34 22.99
CA GLU A 10 14.21 -2.68 23.56
C GLU A 10 13.10 -2.40 22.54
N PHE A 11 12.09 -3.25 22.47
CA PHE A 11 10.98 -3.15 21.53
C PHE A 11 10.34 -1.76 21.51
N SER A 12 10.23 -1.11 22.68
CA SER A 12 9.67 0.25 22.83
C SER A 12 10.49 1.35 22.16
N LYS A 13 11.79 1.11 21.94
CA LYS A 13 12.76 2.09 21.40
C LYS A 13 13.09 1.85 19.92
N ARG A 14 12.55 0.82 19.31
CA ARG A 14 12.81 0.51 17.89
C ARG A 14 12.26 1.59 16.97
N PRO A 15 12.98 1.96 15.89
CA PRO A 15 12.56 3.03 14.96
C PRO A 15 11.19 2.82 14.32
N GLU A 16 10.76 1.57 14.11
CA GLU A 16 9.44 1.22 13.59
C GLU A 16 8.31 1.78 14.46
N ARG A 17 8.54 1.91 15.77
CA ARG A 17 7.57 2.49 16.72
C ARG A 17 7.34 3.98 16.46
N ALA A 18 8.35 4.70 15.96
CA ALA A 18 8.21 6.11 15.60
C ALA A 18 7.23 6.28 14.43
N LEU A 19 7.27 5.38 13.45
CA LEU A 19 6.34 5.39 12.32
C LEU A 19 4.89 5.16 12.78
N LEU A 20 4.67 4.16 13.64
CA LEU A 20 3.35 3.90 14.22
C LEU A 20 2.83 5.09 15.03
N LYS A 21 3.72 5.74 15.80
CA LYS A 21 3.38 6.94 16.56
C LYS A 21 2.99 8.09 15.63
N LEU A 22 3.75 8.35 14.57
CA LEU A 22 3.42 9.39 13.58
C LEU A 22 2.07 9.14 12.94
N ARG A 23 1.77 7.91 12.50
CA ARG A 23 0.48 7.54 11.93
C ARG A 23 -0.68 7.81 12.89
N LYS A 24 -0.49 7.45 14.16
CA LYS A 24 -1.49 7.68 15.22
C LYS A 24 -1.69 9.16 15.52
N GLU A 25 -0.61 9.92 15.80
CA GLU A 25 -0.67 11.35 16.14
C GLU A 25 -1.23 12.22 15.01
N LEU A 26 -0.90 11.88 13.77
CA LEU A 26 -1.43 12.55 12.58
C LEU A 26 -2.81 12.02 12.17
N LYS A 27 -3.32 10.96 12.83
CA LYS A 27 -4.61 10.29 12.53
C LYS A 27 -4.71 9.84 11.07
N LEU A 28 -3.65 9.23 10.55
CA LEU A 28 -3.56 8.73 9.18
C LEU A 28 -4.23 7.37 9.08
N PHE A 29 -5.51 7.34 8.76
CA PHE A 29 -6.30 6.11 8.80
C PHE A 29 -6.39 5.36 7.47
N ALA A 30 -6.20 6.01 6.33
CA ALA A 30 -6.27 5.39 5.02
C ALA A 30 -4.90 5.32 4.37
N ASN A 31 -4.37 4.12 4.16
CA ASN A 31 -3.11 3.91 3.47
C ASN A 31 -3.39 3.41 2.04
N LEU A 32 -3.01 4.22 1.07
CA LEU A 32 -3.14 3.94 -0.35
C LEU A 32 -1.87 3.27 -0.86
N ARG A 33 -1.99 2.09 -1.43
CA ARG A 33 -0.90 1.29 -2.01
C ARG A 33 -1.26 0.88 -3.43
N PRO A 34 -0.89 1.65 -4.47
CA PRO A 34 -1.13 1.26 -5.85
C PRO A 34 -0.17 0.15 -6.27
N ALA A 35 -0.68 -0.90 -6.88
CA ALA A 35 0.07 -1.98 -7.53
C ALA A 35 -0.12 -1.85 -9.04
N ILE A 36 0.82 -1.17 -9.70
CA ILE A 36 0.79 -0.89 -11.14
C ILE A 36 1.92 -1.65 -11.82
N CYS A 37 1.58 -2.53 -12.75
CA CYS A 37 2.57 -3.19 -13.59
C CYS A 37 2.87 -2.35 -14.82
N PHE A 38 4.03 -1.70 -14.84
CA PHE A 38 4.51 -0.96 -16.01
C PHE A 38 4.70 -1.91 -17.20
N LYS A 39 4.22 -1.51 -18.38
CA LYS A 39 4.35 -2.30 -19.62
C LYS A 39 5.80 -2.71 -19.92
N GLN A 40 6.75 -1.84 -19.55
CA GLN A 40 8.18 -2.02 -19.74
C GLN A 40 8.81 -3.02 -18.77
N LEU A 41 8.08 -3.44 -17.72
CA LEU A 41 8.56 -4.29 -16.63
C LEU A 41 7.78 -5.60 -16.48
N VAL A 42 6.94 -5.93 -17.45
CA VAL A 42 6.14 -7.16 -17.43
C VAL A 42 7.04 -8.39 -17.25
N ASP A 43 8.22 -8.40 -17.87
CA ASP A 43 9.20 -9.50 -17.76
C ASP A 43 9.92 -9.57 -16.40
N ALA A 44 9.77 -8.53 -15.55
CA ALA A 44 10.34 -8.54 -14.20
C ALA A 44 9.40 -9.20 -13.17
N SER A 45 8.13 -9.39 -13.52
CA SER A 45 7.16 -10.09 -12.67
C SER A 45 7.49 -11.59 -12.60
N SER A 46 7.18 -12.20 -11.44
CA SER A 46 7.22 -13.65 -11.27
C SER A 46 6.07 -14.40 -11.94
N LEU A 47 5.03 -13.69 -12.36
CA LEU A 47 3.88 -14.25 -13.05
C LEU A 47 4.00 -14.09 -14.57
N LYS A 48 3.19 -14.86 -15.29
CA LYS A 48 3.14 -14.79 -16.74
C LYS A 48 2.71 -13.41 -17.24
N PRO A 49 3.31 -12.88 -18.32
CA PRO A 49 3.02 -11.57 -18.89
C PRO A 49 1.53 -11.29 -19.11
N GLU A 50 0.77 -12.27 -19.57
CA GLU A 50 -0.67 -12.13 -19.83
C GLU A 50 -1.51 -11.89 -18.58
N ILE A 51 -1.01 -12.30 -17.39
CA ILE A 51 -1.66 -12.08 -16.09
C ILE A 51 -1.45 -10.65 -15.62
N VAL A 52 -0.22 -10.12 -15.72
CA VAL A 52 0.17 -8.85 -15.10
C VAL A 52 0.18 -7.66 -16.05
N SER A 53 0.20 -7.87 -17.37
CA SER A 53 0.23 -6.78 -18.34
C SER A 53 -0.98 -5.87 -18.21
N GLY A 54 -0.74 -4.57 -17.97
CA GLY A 54 -1.78 -3.56 -17.76
C GLY A 54 -2.48 -3.61 -16.41
N LEU A 55 -1.89 -4.28 -15.43
CA LEU A 55 -2.40 -4.32 -14.07
C LEU A 55 -2.33 -2.93 -13.42
N ASP A 56 -3.42 -2.51 -12.81
CA ASP A 56 -3.56 -1.29 -12.04
C ASP A 56 -4.59 -1.49 -10.92
N ILE A 57 -4.11 -1.86 -9.74
CA ILE A 57 -4.93 -2.10 -8.54
C ILE A 57 -4.60 -1.04 -7.51
N MET A 58 -5.61 -0.46 -6.86
CA MET A 58 -5.45 0.40 -5.70
C MET A 58 -5.87 -0.35 -4.44
N ILE A 59 -4.94 -0.61 -3.52
CA ILE A 59 -5.25 -1.19 -2.21
C ILE A 59 -5.39 -0.06 -1.20
N VAL A 60 -6.54 -0.01 -0.53
CA VAL A 60 -6.88 0.93 0.53
C VAL A 60 -6.91 0.16 1.84
N ARG A 61 -5.83 0.30 2.62
CA ARG A 61 -5.62 -0.35 3.91
C ARG A 61 -6.06 0.59 5.03
N GLU A 62 -6.94 0.14 5.93
CA GLU A 62 -7.13 0.83 7.20
C GLU A 62 -5.83 0.74 8.01
N LEU A 63 -5.38 1.85 8.62
CA LEU A 63 -4.01 1.96 9.12
C LEU A 63 -3.89 2.19 10.62
N THR A 64 -4.97 2.53 11.32
CA THR A 64 -4.93 3.00 12.72
C THR A 64 -5.73 2.14 13.69
N GLY A 65 -6.41 1.11 13.21
CA GLY A 65 -7.17 0.14 13.98
C GLY A 65 -6.62 -1.29 13.89
N GLY A 66 -7.45 -2.24 14.27
CA GLY A 66 -7.22 -3.67 14.13
C GLY A 66 -6.15 -4.22 15.08
N ILE A 67 -5.57 -5.34 14.69
CA ILE A 67 -4.68 -6.15 15.54
C ILE A 67 -3.38 -5.44 15.94
N TYR A 68 -2.96 -4.43 15.18
CA TYR A 68 -1.75 -3.66 15.50
C TYR A 68 -1.96 -2.63 16.62
N PHE A 69 -3.21 -2.29 16.94
CA PHE A 69 -3.56 -1.26 17.92
C PHE A 69 -4.56 -1.72 19.00
N GLY A 70 -5.29 -2.82 18.76
CA GLY A 70 -6.31 -3.31 19.69
C GLY A 70 -5.76 -3.73 21.05
N GLU A 71 -6.55 -3.52 22.08
CA GLU A 71 -6.28 -3.93 23.46
C GLU A 71 -7.35 -4.95 23.92
N PRO A 72 -7.01 -5.89 24.82
CA PRO A 72 -5.70 -6.11 25.47
C PRO A 72 -4.65 -6.72 24.54
N ARG A 73 -3.38 -6.39 24.78
CA ARG A 73 -2.24 -6.95 24.03
C ARG A 73 -1.03 -7.16 24.93
N GLY A 74 -0.10 -7.98 24.49
CA GLY A 74 1.18 -8.22 25.16
C GLY A 74 1.43 -9.69 25.46
N ILE A 75 2.54 -9.94 26.17
CA ILE A 75 2.94 -11.27 26.63
C ILE A 75 2.82 -11.29 28.14
N LYS A 76 2.02 -12.21 28.67
CA LYS A 76 1.78 -12.37 30.11
C LYS A 76 2.18 -13.77 30.56
N PRO A 77 2.80 -13.91 31.74
CA PRO A 77 2.95 -15.24 32.34
C PRO A 77 1.59 -15.81 32.73
N ILE A 78 1.45 -17.11 32.59
CA ILE A 78 0.30 -17.90 33.05
C ILE A 78 0.79 -19.03 33.93
N GLU A 79 -0.12 -19.90 34.39
CA GLU A 79 0.20 -21.03 35.26
C GLU A 79 1.26 -21.95 34.63
N ASN A 80 1.92 -22.73 35.48
CA ASN A 80 2.93 -23.75 35.11
C ASN A 80 4.18 -23.20 34.39
N GLY A 81 4.50 -21.89 34.53
CA GLY A 81 5.65 -21.28 33.90
C GLY A 81 5.48 -20.98 32.42
N GLU A 82 4.29 -21.19 31.88
CA GLU A 82 3.95 -20.83 30.50
C GLU A 82 3.74 -19.31 30.31
N ARG A 83 3.77 -18.86 29.06
CA ARG A 83 3.48 -17.48 28.68
C ARG A 83 2.39 -17.45 27.63
N LYS A 84 1.49 -16.46 27.72
CA LYS A 84 0.42 -16.21 26.73
C LYS A 84 0.67 -14.92 25.99
N GLY A 85 0.79 -14.97 24.66
CA GLY A 85 0.79 -13.80 23.77
C GLY A 85 -0.64 -13.45 23.37
N ILE A 86 -0.99 -12.17 23.45
CA ILE A 86 -2.34 -11.66 23.11
C ILE A 86 -2.21 -10.48 22.17
N ASN A 87 -2.97 -10.49 21.08
CA ASN A 87 -3.28 -9.34 20.25
C ASN A 87 -4.78 -9.31 19.99
N THR A 88 -5.42 -8.18 20.15
CA THR A 88 -6.85 -8.00 19.91
C THR A 88 -7.10 -7.37 18.55
N HIS A 89 -7.90 -8.03 17.74
CA HIS A 89 -8.37 -7.51 16.46
C HIS A 89 -9.75 -6.86 16.68
N SER A 90 -9.82 -5.54 16.63
CA SER A 90 -11.05 -4.80 16.89
C SER A 90 -11.20 -3.61 15.97
N TYR A 91 -12.43 -3.34 15.55
CA TYR A 91 -12.83 -2.18 14.77
C TYR A 91 -14.15 -1.62 15.26
N THR A 92 -14.30 -0.31 15.18
CA THR A 92 -15.58 0.37 15.34
C THR A 92 -16.19 0.66 13.97
N SER A 93 -17.52 0.83 13.92
CA SER A 93 -18.23 1.23 12.69
C SER A 93 -17.62 2.49 12.06
N SER A 94 -17.27 3.49 12.87
CA SER A 94 -16.69 4.74 12.37
C SER A 94 -15.32 4.56 11.70
N GLU A 95 -14.50 3.62 12.19
CA GLU A 95 -13.21 3.29 11.58
C GLU A 95 -13.38 2.61 10.23
N ILE A 96 -14.34 1.71 10.13
CA ILE A 96 -14.67 1.01 8.88
C ILE A 96 -15.25 1.99 7.86
N ILE A 97 -16.25 2.76 8.26
CA ILE A 97 -16.96 3.71 7.38
C ILE A 97 -15.99 4.72 6.76
N ARG A 98 -15.10 5.31 7.56
CA ARG A 98 -14.17 6.35 7.04
C ARG A 98 -13.23 5.82 5.97
N VAL A 99 -12.71 4.60 6.11
CA VAL A 99 -11.82 4.01 5.10
C VAL A 99 -12.60 3.50 3.89
N ALA A 100 -13.80 2.97 4.07
CA ALA A 100 -14.69 2.57 2.99
C ALA A 100 -15.05 3.74 2.09
N LYS A 101 -15.38 4.91 2.65
CA LYS A 101 -15.64 6.14 1.87
C LYS A 101 -14.47 6.52 0.98
N VAL A 102 -13.23 6.45 1.50
CA VAL A 102 -12.03 6.71 0.69
C VAL A 102 -11.94 5.74 -0.50
N ALA A 103 -12.22 4.46 -0.27
CA ALA A 103 -12.18 3.45 -1.33
C ALA A 103 -13.27 3.70 -2.39
N PHE A 104 -14.49 4.03 -2.00
CA PHE A 104 -15.57 4.34 -2.93
C PHE A 104 -15.31 5.61 -3.73
N GLU A 105 -14.81 6.68 -3.09
CA GLU A 105 -14.42 7.92 -3.77
C GLU A 105 -13.30 7.70 -4.81
N LEU A 106 -12.34 6.83 -4.49
CA LEU A 106 -11.30 6.44 -5.43
C LEU A 106 -11.87 5.63 -6.59
N ALA A 107 -12.73 4.66 -6.30
CA ALA A 107 -13.36 3.82 -7.34
C ALA A 107 -14.16 4.66 -8.34
N GLN A 108 -14.88 5.69 -7.89
CA GLN A 108 -15.62 6.63 -8.77
C GLN A 108 -14.71 7.38 -9.76
N LYS A 109 -13.43 7.55 -9.41
CA LYS A 109 -12.42 8.18 -10.28
C LYS A 109 -11.65 7.17 -11.14
N ARG A 110 -11.96 5.87 -10.99
CA ARG A 110 -11.33 4.73 -11.66
C ARG A 110 -12.41 3.93 -12.42
N ASN A 111 -12.45 2.60 -12.26
CA ASN A 111 -13.37 1.73 -12.97
C ASN A 111 -14.69 1.46 -12.21
N ASN A 112 -14.98 2.26 -11.19
CA ASN A 112 -16.22 2.23 -10.41
C ASN A 112 -16.50 0.90 -9.71
N LYS A 113 -15.43 0.20 -9.27
CA LYS A 113 -15.50 -1.13 -8.66
C LYS A 113 -14.69 -1.20 -7.37
N VAL A 114 -15.30 -1.72 -6.29
CA VAL A 114 -14.66 -1.98 -5.00
C VAL A 114 -14.78 -3.46 -4.64
N THR A 115 -13.68 -4.06 -4.22
CA THR A 115 -13.66 -5.36 -3.53
C THR A 115 -13.37 -5.13 -2.06
N SER A 116 -14.35 -5.40 -1.20
CA SER A 116 -14.17 -5.36 0.26
C SER A 116 -13.62 -6.70 0.72
N CYS A 117 -12.42 -6.69 1.27
CA CYS A 117 -11.71 -7.89 1.70
C CYS A 117 -11.71 -7.98 3.23
N GLU A 118 -12.21 -9.10 3.77
CA GLU A 118 -12.40 -9.33 5.20
C GLU A 118 -12.39 -10.84 5.53
N LYS A 119 -12.64 -11.22 6.78
CA LYS A 119 -12.67 -12.61 7.22
C LYS A 119 -13.96 -12.94 8.02
N SER A 120 -15.12 -12.56 7.48
CA SER A 120 -16.44 -12.67 8.13
C SER A 120 -16.87 -14.09 8.46
N ASN A 121 -16.28 -15.08 7.81
CA ASN A 121 -16.64 -16.49 8.07
C ASN A 121 -16.13 -17.03 9.43
N VAL A 122 -15.19 -16.31 10.10
CA VAL A 122 -14.59 -16.73 11.38
C VAL A 122 -14.27 -15.58 12.34
N MET A 123 -14.53 -14.33 11.96
CA MET A 123 -14.19 -13.14 12.75
C MET A 123 -15.40 -12.21 12.86
N GLU A 124 -15.81 -11.89 14.07
CA GLU A 124 -16.90 -10.92 14.34
C GLU A 124 -16.56 -9.52 13.82
N ALA A 125 -15.31 -9.10 13.97
CA ALA A 125 -14.84 -7.83 13.36
C ALA A 125 -14.95 -7.84 11.84
N GLY A 126 -14.80 -9.01 11.21
CA GLY A 126 -15.02 -9.20 9.77
C GLY A 126 -16.50 -9.13 9.38
N ILE A 127 -17.40 -9.66 10.21
CA ILE A 127 -18.85 -9.53 10.02
C ILE A 127 -19.25 -8.05 10.06
N LEU A 128 -18.85 -7.31 11.11
CA LEU A 128 -19.11 -5.89 11.23
C LEU A 128 -18.53 -5.11 10.04
N TRP A 129 -17.29 -5.43 9.61
CA TRP A 129 -16.68 -4.81 8.45
C TRP A 129 -17.55 -4.94 7.20
N ARG A 130 -18.00 -6.14 6.91
CA ARG A 130 -18.86 -6.44 5.76
C ARG A 130 -20.17 -5.67 5.80
N GLU A 131 -20.84 -5.65 6.95
CA GLU A 131 -22.12 -4.96 7.16
C GLU A 131 -21.99 -3.45 6.96
N GLU A 132 -20.97 -2.81 7.57
CA GLU A 132 -20.78 -1.36 7.46
C GLU A 132 -20.36 -0.93 6.05
N VAL A 133 -19.51 -1.70 5.38
CA VAL A 133 -19.14 -1.41 3.99
C VAL A 133 -20.33 -1.57 3.05
N GLN A 134 -21.17 -2.61 3.25
CA GLN A 134 -22.39 -2.79 2.46
C GLN A 134 -23.37 -1.64 2.68
N LYS A 135 -23.60 -1.26 3.93
CA LYS A 135 -24.48 -0.16 4.30
C LYS A 135 -24.08 1.16 3.64
N ILE A 136 -22.82 1.56 3.76
CA ILE A 136 -22.30 2.79 3.15
C ILE A 136 -22.40 2.78 1.62
N LYS A 137 -22.16 1.63 0.99
CA LYS A 137 -22.35 1.44 -0.45
C LYS A 137 -23.81 1.72 -0.85
N ASP A 138 -24.76 1.16 -0.12
CA ASP A 138 -26.19 1.30 -0.46
C ASP A 138 -26.72 2.71 -0.21
N GLU A 139 -26.28 3.36 0.87
CA GLU A 139 -26.72 4.69 1.25
C GLU A 139 -26.06 5.82 0.45
N GLU A 140 -24.74 5.77 0.22
CA GLU A 140 -23.98 6.89 -0.34
C GLU A 140 -23.35 6.63 -1.71
N TYR A 141 -23.09 5.35 -2.06
CA TYR A 141 -22.40 4.97 -3.31
C TYR A 141 -23.17 3.92 -4.14
N PRO A 142 -24.47 4.07 -4.38
CA PRO A 142 -25.32 3.02 -4.99
C PRO A 142 -24.86 2.59 -6.39
N LYS A 143 -24.15 3.47 -7.11
CA LYS A 143 -23.66 3.22 -8.47
C LYS A 143 -22.30 2.50 -8.52
N VAL A 144 -21.60 2.34 -7.39
CA VAL A 144 -20.32 1.64 -7.36
C VAL A 144 -20.59 0.14 -7.25
N GLU A 145 -19.95 -0.67 -8.08
CA GLU A 145 -19.98 -2.12 -7.95
C GLU A 145 -19.22 -2.52 -6.66
N LEU A 146 -19.86 -3.29 -5.79
CA LEU A 146 -19.25 -3.82 -4.57
C LEU A 146 -19.25 -5.34 -4.60
N ASN A 147 -18.08 -5.93 -4.41
CA ASN A 147 -17.89 -7.35 -4.18
C ASN A 147 -17.27 -7.57 -2.81
N HIS A 148 -17.79 -8.51 -2.02
CA HIS A 148 -17.15 -8.97 -0.80
C HIS A 148 -16.34 -10.23 -1.06
N MET A 149 -15.12 -10.28 -0.53
CA MET A 149 -14.22 -11.42 -0.74
C MET A 149 -13.49 -11.75 0.56
N LEU A 150 -13.45 -13.02 0.93
CA LEU A 150 -12.65 -13.46 2.08
C LEU A 150 -11.16 -13.26 1.79
N ALA A 151 -10.37 -12.89 2.80
CA ALA A 151 -8.97 -12.50 2.66
C ALA A 151 -8.09 -13.57 2.02
N ASP A 152 -8.28 -14.82 2.39
CA ASP A 152 -7.58 -15.97 1.79
C ASP A 152 -7.94 -16.18 0.32
N ASN A 153 -9.20 -15.98 -0.06
CA ASN A 153 -9.60 -16.02 -1.46
C ASN A 153 -9.03 -14.82 -2.22
N CYS A 154 -9.00 -13.63 -1.61
CA CYS A 154 -8.41 -12.43 -2.22
C CYS A 154 -6.93 -12.67 -2.56
N ALA A 155 -6.15 -13.24 -1.64
CA ALA A 155 -4.77 -13.63 -1.86
C ALA A 155 -4.63 -14.58 -3.06
N MET A 156 -5.41 -15.65 -3.10
CA MET A 156 -5.40 -16.57 -4.26
C MET A 156 -5.77 -15.87 -5.58
N GLN A 157 -6.75 -14.97 -5.56
CA GLN A 157 -7.21 -14.28 -6.76
C GLN A 157 -6.23 -13.19 -7.24
N LEU A 158 -5.46 -12.57 -6.36
CA LEU A 158 -4.36 -11.68 -6.74
C LEU A 158 -3.34 -12.40 -7.65
N LEU A 159 -3.05 -13.67 -7.37
CA LEU A 159 -2.14 -14.47 -8.20
C LEU A 159 -2.82 -15.05 -9.44
N ARG A 160 -4.09 -15.45 -9.33
CA ARG A 160 -4.80 -16.17 -10.39
C ARG A 160 -5.43 -15.26 -11.44
N ASN A 161 -6.07 -14.19 -10.99
CA ASN A 161 -6.82 -13.26 -11.84
C ASN A 161 -6.79 -11.83 -11.27
N PRO A 162 -5.61 -11.18 -11.16
CA PRO A 162 -5.49 -9.86 -10.54
C PRO A 162 -6.26 -8.77 -11.29
N LYS A 163 -6.49 -8.92 -12.58
CA LYS A 163 -7.21 -7.92 -13.43
C LYS A 163 -8.70 -7.78 -13.09
N GLN A 164 -9.25 -8.65 -12.26
CA GLN A 164 -10.62 -8.49 -11.77
C GLN A 164 -10.77 -7.36 -10.74
N PHE A 165 -9.67 -6.93 -10.13
CA PHE A 165 -9.65 -5.89 -9.10
C PHE A 165 -9.43 -4.51 -9.69
N ASP A 166 -10.10 -3.51 -9.11
CA ASP A 166 -9.84 -2.08 -9.34
C ASP A 166 -9.41 -1.42 -8.03
N VAL A 167 -10.32 -1.34 -7.04
CA VAL A 167 -10.01 -0.89 -5.68
C VAL A 167 -10.29 -2.02 -4.70
N ILE A 168 -9.32 -2.35 -3.86
CA ILE A 168 -9.49 -3.28 -2.73
C ILE A 168 -9.50 -2.46 -1.45
N VAL A 169 -10.55 -2.60 -0.62
CA VAL A 169 -10.57 -2.03 0.72
C VAL A 169 -10.50 -3.14 1.77
N THR A 170 -9.64 -2.98 2.76
CA THR A 170 -9.39 -4.03 3.74
C THR A 170 -8.83 -3.47 5.05
N ASP A 171 -8.84 -4.30 6.09
CA ASP A 171 -8.31 -4.00 7.40
C ASP A 171 -6.78 -3.84 7.41
N ASN A 172 -6.25 -3.54 8.57
CA ASN A 172 -4.82 -3.26 8.74
C ASN A 172 -3.94 -4.47 8.46
N LEU A 173 -4.29 -5.65 8.99
CA LEU A 173 -3.48 -6.87 8.85
C LEU A 173 -3.53 -7.42 7.42
N PHE A 174 -4.73 -7.64 6.91
CA PHE A 174 -4.89 -8.19 5.56
C PHE A 174 -4.39 -7.19 4.52
N GLY A 175 -4.57 -5.89 4.74
CA GLY A 175 -4.04 -4.84 3.86
C GLY A 175 -2.53 -4.83 3.77
N ASP A 176 -1.83 -5.13 4.85
CA ASP A 176 -0.37 -5.29 4.85
C ASP A 176 0.05 -6.48 3.98
N ILE A 177 -0.50 -7.64 4.26
CA ILE A 177 -0.15 -8.89 3.57
C ILE A 177 -0.51 -8.83 2.08
N LEU A 178 -1.75 -8.45 1.75
CA LEU A 178 -2.23 -8.41 0.37
C LEU A 178 -1.53 -7.36 -0.49
N SER A 179 -1.12 -6.23 0.09
CA SER A 179 -0.38 -5.22 -0.67
C SER A 179 1.06 -5.64 -0.94
N ASP A 180 1.71 -6.35 -0.03
CA ASP A 180 3.05 -6.90 -0.25
C ASP A 180 3.00 -8.04 -1.28
N GLU A 181 1.96 -8.86 -1.27
CA GLU A 181 1.71 -9.85 -2.32
C GLU A 181 1.47 -9.18 -3.68
N ALA A 182 0.61 -8.16 -3.74
CA ALA A 182 0.37 -7.39 -4.96
C ALA A 182 1.63 -6.68 -5.49
N ALA A 183 2.55 -6.34 -4.59
CA ALA A 183 3.86 -5.80 -4.93
C ALA A 183 4.65 -6.73 -5.84
N MET A 184 4.63 -8.00 -5.54
CA MET A 184 5.37 -8.99 -6.33
C MET A 184 4.81 -9.17 -7.74
N LEU A 185 3.54 -8.81 -7.98
CA LEU A 185 2.95 -8.77 -9.33
C LEU A 185 3.63 -7.71 -10.21
N THR A 186 4.14 -6.63 -9.61
CA THR A 186 4.78 -5.52 -10.34
C THR A 186 6.26 -5.74 -10.61
N GLY A 187 6.86 -6.78 -10.02
CA GLY A 187 8.24 -7.22 -10.24
C GLY A 187 9.26 -6.71 -9.23
N SER A 188 8.96 -5.68 -8.43
CA SER A 188 9.86 -5.20 -7.36
C SER A 188 9.14 -4.34 -6.32
N LEU A 189 9.49 -4.51 -5.05
CA LEU A 189 9.10 -3.60 -3.96
C LEU A 189 9.59 -2.16 -4.18
N GLY A 190 10.68 -1.98 -4.92
CA GLY A 190 11.25 -0.68 -5.28
C GLY A 190 10.39 0.15 -6.26
N LEU A 191 9.26 -0.39 -6.70
CA LEU A 191 8.29 0.28 -7.59
C LEU A 191 7.03 0.75 -6.87
N LEU A 192 6.87 0.44 -5.58
CA LEU A 192 5.62 0.64 -4.85
C LEU A 192 5.64 1.88 -3.98
N PRO A 193 4.94 2.93 -4.40
CA PRO A 193 4.70 4.09 -3.55
C PRO A 193 3.61 3.81 -2.53
N SER A 194 3.52 4.66 -1.51
CA SER A 194 2.35 4.73 -0.64
C SER A 194 2.02 6.13 -0.18
N ALA A 195 0.74 6.34 0.15
CA ALA A 195 0.23 7.53 0.78
C ALA A 195 -0.60 7.14 2.00
N SER A 196 -0.28 7.68 3.16
CA SER A 196 -1.08 7.55 4.37
C SER A 196 -1.84 8.85 4.59
N LEU A 197 -3.17 8.78 4.57
CA LEU A 197 -4.05 9.94 4.54
C LEU A 197 -4.92 10.01 5.81
N GLY A 198 -5.06 11.22 6.36
CA GLY A 198 -6.00 11.55 7.42
C GLY A 198 -7.32 12.12 6.88
N ALA A 199 -8.18 12.57 7.78
CA ALA A 199 -9.38 13.29 7.38
C ALA A 199 -9.03 14.71 6.90
N LYS A 200 -9.85 15.25 5.98
CA LYS A 200 -9.79 16.65 5.59
C LYS A 200 -10.28 17.51 6.76
N ASP A 201 -9.57 18.60 7.05
CA ASP A 201 -10.02 19.62 7.99
C ASP A 201 -11.12 20.52 7.37
N LYS A 202 -11.60 21.48 8.16
CA LYS A 202 -12.62 22.46 7.71
C LYS A 202 -12.19 23.33 6.51
N ASN A 203 -10.90 23.39 6.20
CA ASN A 203 -10.33 24.12 5.08
C ASN A 203 -10.02 23.21 3.90
N GLY A 204 -10.42 21.91 3.95
CA GLY A 204 -10.13 20.91 2.94
C GLY A 204 -8.70 20.37 2.97
N LYS A 205 -7.85 20.82 3.90
CA LYS A 205 -6.47 20.33 4.05
C LYS A 205 -6.46 19.00 4.80
N MET A 206 -5.61 18.09 4.34
CA MET A 206 -5.45 16.74 4.87
C MET A 206 -4.03 16.53 5.40
N ARG A 207 -3.91 16.02 6.63
CA ARG A 207 -2.62 15.51 7.10
C ARG A 207 -2.30 14.25 6.34
N SER A 208 -1.06 14.12 5.90
CA SER A 208 -0.64 12.99 5.08
C SER A 208 0.85 12.70 5.26
N MET A 209 1.22 11.47 4.92
CA MET A 209 2.60 11.01 4.89
C MET A 209 2.79 10.15 3.65
N TYR A 210 3.88 10.37 2.94
CA TYR A 210 4.21 9.69 1.70
C TYR A 210 5.55 9.00 1.84
N GLU A 211 5.56 7.71 1.59
CA GLU A 211 6.77 6.89 1.73
C GLU A 211 6.70 5.66 0.79
N PRO A 212 7.84 5.12 0.36
CA PRO A 212 7.87 3.81 -0.28
C PRO A 212 7.32 2.73 0.67
N VAL A 213 6.75 1.66 0.11
CA VAL A 213 6.28 0.51 0.90
C VAL A 213 7.46 -0.29 1.48
N HIS A 214 8.58 -0.37 0.73
CA HIS A 214 9.75 -1.15 1.12
C HIS A 214 10.46 -0.63 2.40
N GLY A 215 11.15 -1.53 3.08
CA GLY A 215 11.98 -1.24 4.25
C GLY A 215 13.33 -0.57 3.91
N SER A 216 14.25 -0.62 4.85
CA SER A 216 15.56 0.08 4.80
C SER A 216 16.62 -0.60 3.96
N ALA A 217 16.46 -1.88 3.58
CA ALA A 217 17.39 -2.69 2.80
C ALA A 217 18.87 -2.48 3.20
N PRO A 218 19.24 -2.80 4.45
CA PRO A 218 20.55 -2.48 5.01
C PRO A 218 21.72 -3.17 4.31
N ASP A 219 21.45 -4.28 3.65
CA ASP A 219 22.41 -5.07 2.86
C ASP A 219 22.93 -4.34 1.62
N ILE A 220 22.13 -3.41 1.06
CA ILE A 220 22.52 -2.60 -0.09
C ILE A 220 22.78 -1.12 0.26
N ALA A 221 22.74 -0.77 1.56
CA ALA A 221 22.99 0.60 1.99
C ALA A 221 24.39 1.09 1.56
N GLY A 222 24.46 2.31 1.00
CA GLY A 222 25.70 2.90 0.53
C GLY A 222 26.25 2.36 -0.81
N THR A 223 25.62 1.33 -1.41
CA THR A 223 26.09 0.70 -2.64
C THR A 223 25.61 1.39 -3.92
N GLY A 224 24.68 2.34 -3.83
CA GLY A 224 24.06 3.02 -4.98
C GLY A 224 23.17 2.12 -5.86
N LYS A 225 22.68 0.99 -5.32
CA LYS A 225 21.87 -0.02 -6.07
C LYS A 225 20.37 0.09 -5.84
N ALA A 226 19.94 0.83 -4.81
CA ALA A 226 18.53 0.96 -4.47
C ALA A 226 17.74 1.61 -5.62
N ASN A 227 16.54 1.08 -5.88
CA ASN A 227 15.62 1.65 -6.86
C ASN A 227 14.93 2.89 -6.26
N PRO A 228 15.07 4.11 -6.85
CA PRO A 228 14.46 5.31 -6.32
C PRO A 228 13.01 5.52 -6.77
N ILE A 229 12.49 4.69 -7.70
CA ILE A 229 11.20 4.92 -8.37
C ILE A 229 10.05 4.96 -7.35
N ALA A 230 10.03 4.07 -6.36
CA ALA A 230 8.98 4.09 -5.34
C ALA A 230 8.93 5.41 -4.55
N SER A 231 10.09 5.99 -4.20
CA SER A 231 10.16 7.30 -3.55
C SER A 231 9.67 8.43 -4.45
N ILE A 232 10.05 8.39 -5.73
CA ILE A 232 9.64 9.37 -6.74
C ILE A 232 8.12 9.29 -6.97
N LEU A 233 7.56 8.10 -7.09
CA LEU A 233 6.11 7.91 -7.23
C LEU A 233 5.35 8.25 -5.94
N SER A 234 5.95 8.06 -4.75
CA SER A 234 5.36 8.55 -3.50
C SER A 234 5.27 10.07 -3.49
N PHE A 235 6.25 10.77 -4.04
CA PHE A 235 6.19 12.22 -4.24
C PHE A 235 5.12 12.61 -5.27
N SER A 236 4.96 11.86 -6.36
CA SER A 236 3.83 12.04 -7.29
C SER A 236 2.48 11.93 -6.59
N MET A 237 2.32 10.97 -5.67
CA MET A 237 1.12 10.88 -4.84
C MET A 237 0.93 12.10 -3.93
N ALA A 238 2.02 12.69 -3.39
CA ALA A 238 1.95 13.92 -2.61
C ALA A 238 1.45 15.11 -3.45
N LEU A 239 1.96 15.25 -4.67
CA LEU A 239 1.49 16.27 -5.62
C LEU A 239 -0.01 16.12 -5.89
N ARG A 240 -0.48 14.89 -6.09
CA ARG A 240 -1.88 14.58 -6.42
C ARG A 240 -2.84 14.76 -5.25
N TYR A 241 -2.52 14.18 -4.08
CA TYR A 241 -3.47 14.08 -2.97
C TYR A 241 -3.39 15.22 -1.95
N SER A 242 -2.22 15.85 -1.78
CA SER A 242 -2.05 16.92 -0.79
C SER A 242 -1.93 18.31 -1.39
N LEU A 243 -1.37 18.42 -2.59
CA LEU A 243 -1.06 19.70 -3.22
C LEU A 243 -2.00 20.05 -4.37
N ASP A 244 -2.88 19.12 -4.77
CA ASP A 244 -3.82 19.27 -5.90
C ASP A 244 -3.15 19.66 -7.23
N LEU A 245 -1.93 19.14 -7.43
CA LEU A 245 -1.08 19.37 -8.60
C LEU A 245 -1.10 18.13 -9.53
N GLU A 246 -2.28 17.82 -10.06
CA GLU A 246 -2.50 16.61 -10.89
C GLU A 246 -1.66 16.62 -12.18
N LYS A 247 -1.45 17.79 -12.79
CA LYS A 247 -0.65 17.94 -14.01
C LYS A 247 0.81 17.60 -13.75
N GLU A 248 1.37 18.11 -12.67
CA GLU A 248 2.74 17.87 -12.22
C GLU A 248 2.95 16.41 -11.83
N ALA A 249 1.99 15.82 -11.13
CA ALA A 249 2.00 14.39 -10.80
C ALA A 249 2.04 13.53 -12.07
N LYS A 250 1.15 13.79 -13.04
CA LYS A 250 1.15 13.08 -14.33
C LYS A 250 2.45 13.26 -15.13
N ASN A 251 3.04 14.46 -15.12
CA ASN A 251 4.32 14.69 -15.76
C ASN A 251 5.43 13.84 -15.15
N LEU A 252 5.46 13.73 -13.82
CA LEU A 252 6.42 12.90 -13.10
C LEU A 252 6.23 11.42 -13.42
N ASP A 253 4.98 10.92 -13.37
CA ASP A 253 4.66 9.53 -13.71
C ASP A 253 5.08 9.21 -15.16
N GLN A 254 4.83 10.11 -16.10
CA GLN A 254 5.25 9.96 -17.49
C GLN A 254 6.79 10.01 -17.66
N ALA A 255 7.49 10.80 -16.87
CA ALA A 255 8.96 10.85 -16.90
C ALA A 255 9.54 9.50 -16.49
N VAL A 256 9.00 8.87 -15.44
CA VAL A 256 9.37 7.50 -15.03
C VAL A 256 9.13 6.52 -16.18
N GLN A 257 7.95 6.54 -16.81
CA GLN A 257 7.64 5.64 -17.92
C GLN A 257 8.61 5.80 -19.09
N LYS A 258 8.95 7.05 -19.50
CA LYS A 258 9.89 7.31 -20.58
C LYS A 258 11.30 6.78 -20.31
N VAL A 259 11.77 6.88 -19.08
CA VAL A 259 13.08 6.30 -18.68
C VAL A 259 13.06 4.78 -18.77
N LEU A 260 11.94 4.17 -18.40
CA LEU A 260 11.75 2.72 -18.57
C LEU A 260 11.63 2.34 -20.05
N ASP A 261 11.01 3.17 -20.91
CA ASP A 261 10.99 2.98 -22.37
C ASP A 261 12.38 3.06 -22.97
N ASP A 262 13.23 3.96 -22.50
CA ASP A 262 14.65 4.07 -22.89
C ASP A 262 15.48 2.83 -22.48
N GLY A 263 14.90 1.90 -21.74
CA GLY A 263 15.54 0.65 -21.34
C GLY A 263 16.47 0.75 -20.15
N LEU A 264 16.42 1.85 -19.38
CA LEU A 264 17.22 2.00 -18.15
C LEU A 264 16.56 1.20 -17.01
N ARG A 265 17.36 0.51 -16.22
CA ARG A 265 16.92 -0.35 -15.12
C ARG A 265 17.86 -0.26 -13.93
N THR A 266 17.32 -0.21 -12.74
CA THR A 266 18.09 -0.55 -11.54
C THR A 266 18.23 -2.07 -11.42
N LYS A 267 19.13 -2.54 -10.58
CA LYS A 267 19.50 -3.95 -10.50
C LYS A 267 18.30 -4.88 -10.21
N ASP A 268 17.36 -4.43 -9.37
CA ASP A 268 16.18 -5.20 -8.95
C ASP A 268 15.17 -5.48 -10.09
N ILE A 269 15.15 -4.62 -11.11
CA ILE A 269 14.25 -4.71 -12.27
C ILE A 269 15.02 -4.94 -13.59
N LEU A 270 16.28 -5.35 -13.50
CA LEU A 270 17.11 -5.57 -14.67
C LEU A 270 16.67 -6.81 -15.45
N SER A 271 16.48 -6.66 -16.73
CA SER A 271 16.15 -7.76 -17.66
C SER A 271 17.09 -7.78 -18.85
N LYS A 272 17.10 -8.90 -19.61
CA LYS A 272 17.99 -9.11 -20.76
C LYS A 272 17.85 -7.99 -21.80
N GLY A 273 18.98 -7.44 -22.25
CA GLY A 273 19.01 -6.38 -23.26
C GLY A 273 18.73 -4.97 -22.72
N LYS A 274 18.59 -4.80 -21.41
CA LYS A 274 18.42 -3.50 -20.75
C LYS A 274 19.73 -3.01 -20.14
N LYS A 275 19.83 -1.70 -19.91
CA LYS A 275 21.01 -1.04 -19.35
C LYS A 275 20.85 -0.86 -17.85
N GLU A 276 21.75 -1.45 -17.07
CA GLU A 276 21.80 -1.23 -15.62
C GLU A 276 22.29 0.19 -15.32
N VAL A 277 21.64 0.84 -14.36
CA VAL A 277 21.98 2.18 -13.85
C VAL A 277 21.91 2.18 -12.32
N SER A 278 22.71 3.08 -11.71
CA SER A 278 22.70 3.30 -10.26
C SER A 278 21.46 4.08 -9.83
N THR A 279 21.23 4.16 -8.51
CA THR A 279 20.19 4.99 -7.88
C THR A 279 20.23 6.43 -8.39
N SER A 280 21.41 7.07 -8.37
CA SER A 280 21.57 8.47 -8.81
C SER A 280 21.32 8.61 -10.30
N GLN A 281 21.90 7.73 -11.13
CA GLN A 281 21.69 7.76 -12.57
C GLN A 281 20.23 7.58 -12.98
N MET A 282 19.47 6.74 -12.25
CA MET A 282 18.02 6.62 -12.47
C MET A 282 17.31 7.93 -12.15
N GLY A 283 17.63 8.57 -11.03
CA GLY A 283 17.08 9.88 -10.65
C GLY A 283 17.37 10.95 -11.69
N ASP A 284 18.63 11.09 -12.11
CA ASP A 284 19.06 12.06 -13.13
C ASP A 284 18.35 11.83 -14.48
N ALA A 285 18.21 10.56 -14.88
CA ALA A 285 17.48 10.21 -16.09
C ALA A 285 15.99 10.63 -16.00
N ILE A 286 15.32 10.43 -14.87
CA ILE A 286 13.93 10.86 -14.67
C ILE A 286 13.82 12.38 -14.71
N ILE A 287 14.72 13.11 -14.05
CA ILE A 287 14.76 14.57 -14.08
C ILE A 287 14.90 15.07 -15.52
N SER A 288 15.76 14.46 -16.34
CA SER A 288 15.94 14.84 -17.74
C SER A 288 14.69 14.68 -18.63
N LYS A 289 13.70 13.89 -18.18
CA LYS A 289 12.44 13.66 -18.91
C LYS A 289 11.28 14.56 -18.43
N LEU A 290 11.47 15.33 -17.36
CA LEU A 290 10.49 16.32 -16.92
C LEU A 290 10.38 17.45 -17.95
N LYS A 291 9.13 17.92 -18.17
CA LYS A 291 8.83 19.01 -19.12
C LYS A 291 8.47 20.29 -18.38
#